data_dd8f84d54a0489beadd54491be002376
#
_entry.id   dd8f84d54a0489beadd54491be002376
#
_cell.length_a   1.000
_cell.length_b   1.000
_cell.length_c   1.000
_cell.angle_alpha   90.00
_cell.angle_beta   90.00
_cell.angle_gamma   90.00
#
_symmetry.space_group_name_H-M   'P 1'
#
loop_
_entity.id
_entity.type
_entity.pdbx_description
1 polymer ?
#
loop_
_entity_poly.entity_id
_entity_poly.type
_entity_poly.pdbx_seq_one_letter_code
_entity_poly.pdbx_strand_id
1 'polypeptide(L)'
;MQSLDIEVLKHAREWVQMGRRVWLVTVTQTFGASPRPPGSLMAMRDDGIVIGSVSGGCIEDDLVSRRDDFSGAKPILERYGITSEDARRFGLPCGGELEVVIESALDDARLGELFSKIAAGEVFVRMLDLATGQWRFHPASDSDTTGRTEQAFACIHGPRWRLLIIGASEIARYLAEVAATLDFQVSVCDPREEYRSIWRVAETTFLDGMPDDAVIAFKPDPHTVIVAVSHDPKLDDMALMEALKTTAFYVGAVGSRKTSRERRKRLLDFDVSPAQVAKLHGPVGLAIGSRTPPEIAIAILAELVAARNGLVLSPARTVQSSVA
;
A
#
# COMPACT_ATOMS: atom_id res chain seq x y z
N MET A 1 -4.36 -3.53 -0.47
CA MET A 1 -4.00 -4.58 0.51
C MET A 1 -2.49 -4.78 0.46
N GLN A 2 -1.84 -5.01 1.60
CA GLN A 2 -0.40 -5.23 1.68
C GLN A 2 -0.01 -6.60 1.12
N SER A 3 1.21 -6.75 0.60
CA SER A 3 1.74 -8.04 0.12
C SER A 3 1.70 -9.10 1.21
N LEU A 4 2.07 -8.71 2.44
CA LEU A 4 2.05 -9.58 3.60
C LEU A 4 0.64 -10.14 3.88
N ASP A 5 -0.40 -9.31 3.75
CA ASP A 5 -1.78 -9.77 3.97
C ASP A 5 -2.21 -10.80 2.91
N ILE A 6 -1.75 -10.62 1.65
CA ILE A 6 -1.99 -11.60 0.58
C ILE A 6 -1.28 -12.92 0.88
N GLU A 7 -0.05 -12.86 1.38
CA GLU A 7 0.71 -14.06 1.78
C GLU A 7 0.03 -14.79 2.95
N VAL A 8 -0.40 -14.05 3.96
CA VAL A 8 -1.16 -14.61 5.09
C VAL A 8 -2.38 -15.37 4.60
N LEU A 9 -3.19 -14.75 3.74
CA LEU A 9 -4.40 -15.39 3.20
C LEU A 9 -4.09 -16.59 2.31
N LYS A 10 -3.01 -16.55 1.50
CA LYS A 10 -2.57 -17.70 0.69
C LYS A 10 -2.21 -18.89 1.57
N HIS A 11 -1.36 -18.68 2.56
CA HIS A 11 -0.98 -19.76 3.47
C HIS A 11 -2.17 -20.27 4.29
N ALA A 12 -3.05 -19.38 4.75
CA ALA A 12 -4.27 -19.79 5.43
C ALA A 12 -5.12 -20.72 4.54
N ARG A 13 -5.28 -20.38 3.25
CA ARG A 13 -6.00 -21.20 2.29
C ARG A 13 -5.32 -22.54 2.03
N GLU A 14 -4.01 -22.54 1.78
CA GLU A 14 -3.21 -23.76 1.58
C GLU A 14 -3.34 -24.71 2.78
N TRP A 15 -3.27 -24.18 4.01
CA TRP A 15 -3.42 -24.99 5.22
C TRP A 15 -4.84 -25.57 5.36
N VAL A 16 -5.88 -24.78 5.04
CA VAL A 16 -7.26 -25.27 5.01
C VAL A 16 -7.42 -26.39 3.98
N GLN A 17 -6.85 -26.25 2.78
CA GLN A 17 -6.86 -27.28 1.72
C GLN A 17 -6.11 -28.56 2.14
N MET A 18 -5.09 -28.44 2.99
CA MET A 18 -4.39 -29.57 3.61
C MET A 18 -5.15 -30.20 4.78
N GLY A 19 -6.37 -29.74 5.07
CA GLY A 19 -7.20 -30.24 6.17
C GLY A 19 -6.72 -29.82 7.58
N ARG A 20 -5.85 -28.78 7.67
CA ARG A 20 -5.38 -28.25 8.94
C ARG A 20 -6.37 -27.25 9.53
N ARG A 21 -6.44 -27.17 10.86
CA ARG A 21 -7.18 -26.09 11.53
C ARG A 21 -6.37 -24.80 11.44
N VAL A 22 -7.05 -23.73 11.07
CA VAL A 22 -6.44 -22.42 10.85
C VAL A 22 -7.26 -21.35 11.56
N TRP A 23 -6.60 -20.42 12.21
CA TRP A 23 -7.18 -19.21 12.78
C TRP A 23 -6.67 -18.01 11.98
N LEU A 24 -7.59 -17.19 11.52
CA LEU A 24 -7.27 -15.89 10.95
C LEU A 24 -7.48 -14.83 12.01
N VAL A 25 -6.44 -14.09 12.33
CA VAL A 25 -6.47 -13.00 13.30
C VAL A 25 -6.34 -11.69 12.55
N THR A 26 -7.27 -10.77 12.81
CA THR A 26 -7.27 -9.45 12.16
C THR A 26 -7.31 -8.35 13.21
N VAL A 27 -6.44 -7.35 13.08
CA VAL A 27 -6.49 -6.14 13.91
C VAL A 27 -7.78 -5.38 13.58
N THR A 28 -8.63 -5.15 14.57
CA THR A 28 -9.89 -4.41 14.41
C THR A 28 -9.80 -2.96 14.84
N GLN A 29 -9.09 -2.70 15.92
CA GLN A 29 -8.89 -1.35 16.46
C GLN A 29 -7.53 -1.23 17.13
N THR A 30 -7.01 -0.01 17.13
CA THR A 30 -5.79 0.37 17.84
C THR A 30 -5.99 1.71 18.53
N PHE A 31 -5.47 1.86 19.74
CA PHE A 31 -5.50 3.10 20.50
C PHE A 31 -4.07 3.45 20.91
N GLY A 32 -3.67 4.71 20.69
CA GLY A 32 -2.28 5.12 20.90
C GLY A 32 -1.32 4.61 19.82
N ALA A 33 -0.04 4.44 20.18
CA ALA A 33 0.98 3.92 19.28
C ALA A 33 0.84 2.39 19.14
N SER A 34 0.43 1.93 17.97
CA SER A 34 0.40 0.51 17.62
C SER A 34 1.27 0.24 16.41
N PRO A 35 2.04 -0.86 16.40
CA PRO A 35 2.93 -1.19 15.29
C PRO A 35 2.20 -1.63 14.02
N ARG A 36 0.92 -2.06 14.15
CA ARG A 36 0.13 -2.59 13.03
C ARG A 36 -1.24 -1.90 12.97
N PRO A 37 -1.63 -1.38 11.80
CA PRO A 37 -2.93 -0.71 11.64
C PRO A 37 -4.10 -1.69 11.60
N PRO A 38 -5.36 -1.23 11.82
CA PRO A 38 -6.56 -2.02 11.56
C PRO A 38 -6.56 -2.62 10.15
N GLY A 39 -6.98 -3.89 10.06
CA GLY A 39 -6.94 -4.68 8.82
C GLY A 39 -5.69 -5.53 8.67
N SER A 40 -4.63 -5.34 9.49
CA SER A 40 -3.44 -6.20 9.47
C SER A 40 -3.80 -7.63 9.86
N LEU A 41 -3.19 -8.60 9.18
CA LEU A 41 -3.52 -10.01 9.26
C LEU A 41 -2.39 -10.86 9.85
N MET A 42 -2.79 -11.90 10.54
CA MET A 42 -1.98 -13.04 10.94
C MET A 42 -2.78 -14.32 10.76
N ALA A 43 -2.17 -15.37 10.25
CA ALA A 43 -2.74 -16.71 10.28
C ALA A 43 -1.91 -17.60 11.20
N MET A 44 -2.57 -18.41 12.02
CA MET A 44 -1.92 -19.43 12.83
C MET A 44 -2.53 -20.81 12.53
N ARG A 45 -1.67 -21.82 12.54
CA ARG A 45 -2.00 -23.20 12.26
C ARG A 45 -2.03 -24.01 13.56
N ASP A 46 -2.72 -25.15 13.58
CA ASP A 46 -2.90 -26.02 14.74
C ASP A 46 -1.61 -26.54 15.38
N ASP A 47 -0.49 -26.57 14.67
CA ASP A 47 0.83 -26.92 15.20
C ASP A 47 1.66 -25.72 15.68
N GLY A 48 1.08 -24.50 15.69
CA GLY A 48 1.72 -23.30 16.18
C GLY A 48 2.52 -22.51 15.13
N ILE A 49 2.49 -22.93 13.86
CA ILE A 49 3.11 -22.15 12.79
C ILE A 49 2.28 -20.90 12.54
N VAL A 50 2.97 -19.77 12.44
CA VAL A 50 2.37 -18.42 12.23
C VAL A 50 2.95 -17.78 10.98
N ILE A 51 2.09 -17.04 10.25
CA ILE A 51 2.49 -16.13 9.20
C ILE A 51 1.75 -14.80 9.35
N GLY A 52 2.41 -13.70 9.07
CA GLY A 52 1.90 -12.36 9.33
C GLY A 52 2.14 -11.92 10.77
N SER A 53 1.57 -10.77 11.15
CA SER A 53 1.73 -10.22 12.50
C SER A 53 0.65 -9.20 12.80
N VAL A 54 0.22 -9.13 14.06
CA VAL A 54 -0.74 -8.16 14.58
C VAL A 54 -0.10 -7.15 15.53
N SER A 55 1.04 -7.49 16.14
CA SER A 55 1.72 -6.61 17.11
C SER A 55 3.23 -6.50 16.92
N GLY A 56 3.85 -7.51 16.31
CA GLY A 56 5.30 -7.62 16.12
C GLY A 56 6.02 -8.46 17.17
N GLY A 57 5.32 -9.33 17.93
CA GLY A 57 5.98 -10.29 18.82
C GLY A 57 5.10 -10.88 19.93
N CYS A 58 5.03 -10.25 21.10
CA CYS A 58 4.50 -10.88 22.32
C CYS A 58 3.01 -11.27 22.26
N ILE A 59 2.18 -10.56 21.51
CA ILE A 59 0.75 -10.91 21.36
C ILE A 59 0.60 -12.17 20.50
N GLU A 60 1.44 -12.33 19.48
CA GLU A 60 1.45 -13.52 18.64
C GLU A 60 1.73 -14.77 19.46
N ASP A 61 2.70 -14.73 20.38
CA ASP A 61 3.03 -15.87 21.27
C ASP A 61 1.86 -16.21 22.21
N ASP A 62 1.18 -15.21 22.79
CA ASP A 62 -0.02 -15.41 23.62
C ASP A 62 -1.14 -16.07 22.80
N LEU A 63 -1.44 -15.56 21.61
CA LEU A 63 -2.47 -16.09 20.72
C LEU A 63 -2.19 -17.56 20.36
N VAL A 64 -0.94 -17.88 20.01
CA VAL A 64 -0.51 -19.26 19.70
C VAL A 64 -0.66 -20.18 20.89
N SER A 65 -0.28 -19.72 22.09
CA SER A 65 -0.37 -20.53 23.31
C SER A 65 -1.82 -20.84 23.70
N ARG A 66 -2.74 -19.95 23.40
CA ARG A 66 -4.17 -20.03 23.71
C ARG A 66 -5.06 -20.43 22.53
N ARG A 67 -4.48 -20.87 21.41
CA ARG A 67 -5.22 -21.13 20.15
C ARG A 67 -6.41 -22.08 20.32
N ASP A 68 -6.33 -23.04 21.22
CA ASP A 68 -7.41 -24.00 21.46
C ASP A 68 -8.61 -23.37 22.17
N ASP A 69 -8.40 -22.25 22.91
CA ASP A 69 -9.46 -21.46 23.53
C ASP A 69 -10.33 -20.74 22.46
N PHE A 70 -9.77 -20.49 21.29
CA PHE A 70 -10.41 -19.79 20.16
C PHE A 70 -11.13 -20.74 19.21
N SER A 71 -11.56 -21.90 19.67
CA SER A 71 -12.27 -22.88 18.85
C SER A 71 -13.77 -22.61 18.85
N GLY A 72 -14.41 -22.60 17.67
CA GLY A 72 -15.86 -22.41 17.52
C GLY A 72 -16.25 -21.75 16.20
N ALA A 73 -17.55 -21.71 15.92
CA ALA A 73 -18.06 -21.11 14.68
C ALA A 73 -18.13 -19.57 14.74
N LYS A 74 -18.13 -19.00 15.94
CA LYS A 74 -18.26 -17.55 16.14
C LYS A 74 -16.87 -16.91 16.27
N PRO A 75 -16.67 -15.74 15.66
CA PRO A 75 -15.48 -14.93 15.88
C PRO A 75 -15.33 -14.53 17.34
N ILE A 76 -14.10 -14.46 17.82
CA ILE A 76 -13.78 -14.05 19.18
C ILE A 76 -13.03 -12.72 19.11
N LEU A 77 -13.43 -11.76 19.95
CA LEU A 77 -12.73 -10.49 20.10
C LEU A 77 -11.82 -10.57 21.33
N GLU A 78 -10.55 -10.27 21.15
CA GLU A 78 -9.56 -10.17 22.23
C GLU A 78 -8.96 -8.77 22.28
N ARG A 79 -8.70 -8.29 23.49
CA ARG A 79 -8.09 -6.98 23.74
C ARG A 79 -6.83 -7.11 24.55
N TYR A 80 -5.82 -6.38 24.15
CA TYR A 80 -4.49 -6.33 24.77
C TYR A 80 -4.13 -4.91 25.16
N GLY A 81 -3.40 -4.75 26.26
CA GLY A 81 -2.90 -3.45 26.70
C GLY A 81 -3.88 -2.62 27.53
N ILE A 82 -4.98 -3.23 28.02
CA ILE A 82 -6.01 -2.53 28.81
C ILE A 82 -5.43 -1.97 30.12
N THR A 83 -4.45 -2.65 30.71
CA THR A 83 -3.74 -2.18 31.90
C THR A 83 -2.29 -1.83 31.58
N SER A 84 -1.68 -0.97 32.40
CA SER A 84 -0.25 -0.64 32.25
C SER A 84 0.67 -1.86 32.45
N GLU A 85 0.19 -2.89 33.14
CA GLU A 85 0.90 -4.15 33.33
C GLU A 85 0.82 -5.02 32.06
N ASP A 86 -0.38 -5.14 31.48
CA ASP A 86 -0.59 -5.83 30.20
C ASP A 86 0.18 -5.15 29.07
N ALA A 87 0.16 -3.82 28.99
CA ALA A 87 0.89 -3.07 27.99
C ALA A 87 2.41 -3.36 28.05
N ARG A 88 2.96 -3.47 29.27
CA ARG A 88 4.37 -3.87 29.47
C ARG A 88 4.64 -5.32 29.11
N ARG A 89 3.73 -6.24 29.53
CA ARG A 89 3.83 -7.68 29.25
C ARG A 89 3.82 -7.96 27.74
N PHE A 90 2.97 -7.26 26.98
CA PHE A 90 2.79 -7.47 25.55
C PHE A 90 3.60 -6.50 24.66
N GLY A 91 4.56 -5.78 25.24
CA GLY A 91 5.45 -4.90 24.49
C GLY A 91 4.75 -3.77 23.76
N LEU A 92 3.61 -3.30 24.31
CA LEU A 92 2.88 -2.14 23.80
C LEU A 92 3.41 -0.88 24.47
N PRO A 93 4.41 -0.19 23.91
CA PRO A 93 5.00 0.99 24.53
C PRO A 93 3.96 2.11 24.58
N CYS A 94 4.03 2.95 25.61
CA CYS A 94 3.20 4.15 25.75
C CYS A 94 1.70 3.91 26.00
N GLY A 95 1.28 2.74 26.54
CA GLY A 95 -0.13 2.50 26.90
C GLY A 95 -1.05 2.32 25.70
N GLY A 96 -0.52 1.81 24.58
CA GLY A 96 -1.32 1.46 23.41
C GLY A 96 -2.23 0.25 23.69
N GLU A 97 -3.47 0.30 23.21
CA GLU A 97 -4.37 -0.85 23.22
C GLU A 97 -4.51 -1.42 21.81
N LEU A 98 -4.62 -2.73 21.72
CA LEU A 98 -4.87 -3.46 20.49
C LEU A 98 -6.09 -4.36 20.66
N GLU A 99 -7.04 -4.29 19.73
CA GLU A 99 -8.15 -5.24 19.64
C GLU A 99 -7.98 -6.06 18.35
N VAL A 100 -8.17 -7.36 18.47
CA VAL A 100 -8.16 -8.30 17.35
C VAL A 100 -9.43 -9.12 17.30
N VAL A 101 -9.84 -9.52 16.09
CA VAL A 101 -10.86 -10.55 15.89
C VAL A 101 -10.18 -11.84 15.43
N ILE A 102 -10.61 -12.97 16.00
CA ILE A 102 -10.09 -14.31 15.73
C ILE A 102 -11.20 -15.13 15.08
N GLU A 103 -10.95 -15.60 13.87
CA GLU A 103 -11.85 -16.42 13.06
C GLU A 103 -11.27 -17.82 12.94
N SER A 104 -11.96 -18.85 13.45
CA SER A 104 -11.53 -20.25 13.41
C SER A 104 -12.31 -21.11 12.39
N ALA A 105 -13.46 -20.64 11.93
CA ALA A 105 -14.33 -21.34 10.98
C ALA A 105 -14.02 -20.95 9.52
N LEU A 106 -12.75 -21.09 9.11
CA LEU A 106 -12.31 -20.83 7.75
C LEU A 106 -12.54 -22.05 6.87
N ASP A 107 -13.00 -21.80 5.64
CA ASP A 107 -13.14 -22.82 4.59
C ASP A 107 -12.54 -22.33 3.26
N ASP A 108 -12.24 -23.29 2.36
CA ASP A 108 -11.64 -22.97 1.06
C ASP A 108 -12.57 -22.16 0.16
N ALA A 109 -13.90 -22.31 0.30
CA ALA A 109 -14.86 -21.61 -0.53
C ALA A 109 -14.84 -20.10 -0.24
N ARG A 110 -14.84 -19.70 1.04
CA ARG A 110 -14.78 -18.30 1.47
C ARG A 110 -13.45 -17.65 1.07
N LEU A 111 -12.35 -18.34 1.32
CA LEU A 111 -11.03 -17.84 0.93
C LEU A 111 -10.91 -17.79 -0.61
N GLY A 112 -11.48 -18.76 -1.33
CA GLY A 112 -11.52 -18.78 -2.78
C GLY A 112 -12.31 -17.60 -3.37
N GLU A 113 -13.46 -17.24 -2.78
CA GLU A 113 -14.23 -16.06 -3.20
C GLU A 113 -13.42 -14.77 -2.99
N LEU A 114 -12.77 -14.63 -1.82
CA LEU A 114 -11.90 -13.49 -1.53
C LEU A 114 -10.79 -13.35 -2.58
N PHE A 115 -10.09 -14.47 -2.89
CA PHE A 115 -9.02 -14.45 -3.88
C PHE A 115 -9.51 -14.17 -5.30
N SER A 116 -10.69 -14.63 -5.67
CA SER A 116 -11.30 -14.35 -6.97
C SER A 116 -11.49 -12.84 -7.16
N LYS A 117 -11.98 -12.15 -6.14
CA LYS A 117 -12.17 -10.68 -6.16
C LYS A 117 -10.85 -9.93 -6.23
N ILE A 118 -9.85 -10.36 -5.45
CA ILE A 118 -8.50 -9.77 -5.50
C ILE A 118 -7.89 -9.94 -6.89
N ALA A 119 -8.01 -11.13 -7.48
CA ALA A 119 -7.48 -11.41 -8.81
C ALA A 119 -8.19 -10.63 -9.93
N ALA A 120 -9.48 -10.32 -9.74
CA ALA A 120 -10.23 -9.45 -10.64
C ALA A 120 -9.84 -7.96 -10.53
N GLY A 121 -8.97 -7.60 -9.57
CA GLY A 121 -8.57 -6.22 -9.33
C GLY A 121 -9.66 -5.36 -8.69
N GLU A 122 -10.67 -5.99 -8.09
CA GLU A 122 -11.77 -5.28 -7.44
C GLU A 122 -11.30 -4.62 -6.13
N VAL A 123 -11.83 -3.43 -5.85
CA VAL A 123 -11.79 -2.84 -4.50
C VAL A 123 -13.12 -3.12 -3.84
N PHE A 124 -13.08 -3.85 -2.73
CA PHE A 124 -14.29 -4.30 -2.06
C PHE A 124 -14.12 -4.32 -0.54
N VAL A 125 -15.24 -4.29 0.16
CA VAL A 125 -15.29 -4.44 1.61
C VAL A 125 -15.67 -5.88 1.93
N ARG A 126 -14.87 -6.53 2.79
CA ARG A 126 -15.25 -7.75 3.48
C ARG A 126 -15.89 -7.38 4.82
N MET A 127 -17.17 -7.68 4.96
CA MET A 127 -17.92 -7.54 6.20
C MET A 127 -17.94 -8.87 6.93
N LEU A 128 -17.38 -8.91 8.14
CA LEU A 128 -17.48 -10.04 9.06
C LEU A 128 -18.60 -9.76 10.06
N ASP A 129 -19.62 -10.59 10.09
CA ASP A 129 -20.65 -10.58 11.12
C ASP A 129 -20.09 -11.21 12.41
N LEU A 130 -19.99 -10.44 13.48
CA LEU A 130 -19.36 -10.88 14.75
C LEU A 130 -20.20 -11.87 15.56
N ALA A 131 -21.50 -11.97 15.29
CA ALA A 131 -22.38 -12.93 15.96
C ALA A 131 -22.36 -14.31 15.29
N THR A 132 -22.20 -14.34 13.96
CA THR A 132 -22.35 -15.58 13.16
C THR A 132 -21.06 -16.03 12.50
N GLY A 133 -20.06 -15.16 12.32
CA GLY A 133 -18.83 -15.41 11.56
C GLY A 133 -19.03 -15.43 10.03
N GLN A 134 -20.18 -15.00 9.56
CA GLN A 134 -20.49 -14.93 8.14
C GLN A 134 -19.74 -13.78 7.46
N TRP A 135 -19.19 -14.04 6.27
CA TRP A 135 -18.61 -13.00 5.41
C TRP A 135 -19.64 -12.51 4.40
N ARG A 136 -19.63 -11.22 4.16
CA ARG A 136 -20.33 -10.57 3.05
C ARG A 136 -19.39 -9.65 2.33
N PHE A 137 -19.55 -9.54 1.02
CA PHE A 137 -18.73 -8.68 0.17
C PHE A 137 -19.61 -7.65 -0.53
N HIS A 138 -19.15 -6.42 -0.60
CA HIS A 138 -19.75 -5.38 -1.45
C HIS A 138 -18.65 -4.51 -2.07
N PRO A 139 -18.89 -3.88 -3.25
CA PRO A 139 -17.94 -2.92 -3.81
C PRO A 139 -17.65 -1.80 -2.81
N ALA A 140 -16.38 -1.42 -2.69
CA ALA A 140 -16.00 -0.31 -1.80
C ALA A 140 -16.43 1.04 -2.39
N SER A 141 -16.82 1.95 -1.52
CA SER A 141 -17.14 3.35 -1.80
C SER A 141 -16.21 4.28 -1.03
N ASP A 142 -16.20 5.56 -1.38
CA ASP A 142 -15.37 6.58 -0.71
C ASP A 142 -15.73 6.78 0.78
N SER A 143 -16.92 6.35 1.19
CA SER A 143 -17.38 6.42 2.58
C SER A 143 -16.97 5.21 3.43
N ASP A 144 -16.52 4.12 2.82
CA ASP A 144 -16.13 2.92 3.53
C ASP A 144 -14.78 3.11 4.22
N THR A 145 -14.67 2.58 5.42
CA THR A 145 -13.44 2.58 6.21
C THR A 145 -13.22 1.21 6.83
N THR A 146 -11.96 0.79 6.94
CA THR A 146 -11.63 -0.38 7.75
C THR A 146 -11.88 -0.07 9.22
N GLY A 147 -12.73 -0.86 9.88
CA GLY A 147 -13.07 -0.64 11.27
C GLY A 147 -14.22 -1.51 11.76
N ARG A 148 -14.47 -1.44 13.06
CA ARG A 148 -15.45 -2.27 13.74
C ARG A 148 -16.64 -1.45 14.26
N THR A 149 -17.84 -2.01 14.12
CA THR A 149 -19.05 -1.66 14.87
C THR A 149 -19.30 -2.71 15.96
N GLU A 150 -20.38 -2.58 16.72
CA GLU A 150 -20.77 -3.61 17.70
C GLU A 150 -21.13 -4.95 17.04
N GLN A 151 -21.62 -4.94 15.81
CA GLN A 151 -22.18 -6.10 15.13
C GLN A 151 -21.26 -6.69 14.05
N ALA A 152 -20.38 -5.88 13.47
CA ALA A 152 -19.60 -6.29 12.33
C ALA A 152 -18.22 -5.62 12.28
N PHE A 153 -17.28 -6.29 11.63
CA PHE A 153 -15.98 -5.74 11.26
C PHE A 153 -15.89 -5.59 9.73
N ALA A 154 -15.64 -4.39 9.28
CA ALA A 154 -15.41 -4.07 7.88
C ALA A 154 -13.91 -4.01 7.58
N CYS A 155 -13.46 -4.69 6.55
CA CYS A 155 -12.08 -4.60 6.08
C CYS A 155 -12.06 -4.34 4.57
N ILE A 156 -11.42 -3.26 4.16
CA ILE A 156 -11.28 -2.92 2.73
C ILE A 156 -10.16 -3.76 2.15
N HIS A 157 -10.48 -4.50 1.10
CA HIS A 157 -9.54 -5.25 0.29
C HIS A 157 -9.49 -4.65 -1.12
N GLY A 158 -8.32 -4.72 -1.74
CA GLY A 158 -8.15 -4.21 -3.10
C GLY A 158 -6.83 -4.64 -3.71
N PRO A 159 -6.58 -4.31 -4.98
CA PRO A 159 -5.32 -4.59 -5.64
C PRO A 159 -4.18 -3.87 -4.93
N ARG A 160 -2.96 -4.36 -5.15
CA ARG A 160 -1.75 -3.65 -4.74
C ARG A 160 -1.68 -2.31 -5.47
N TRP A 161 -1.15 -1.30 -4.80
CA TRP A 161 -0.80 -0.05 -5.45
C TRP A 161 0.20 -0.30 -6.57
N ARG A 162 -0.03 0.31 -7.73
CA ARG A 162 0.85 0.18 -8.89
C ARG A 162 1.66 1.46 -9.05
N LEU A 163 2.97 1.32 -9.25
CA LEU A 163 3.85 2.44 -9.52
C LEU A 163 4.48 2.26 -10.90
N LEU A 164 4.20 3.18 -11.81
CA LEU A 164 4.88 3.29 -13.10
C LEU A 164 5.94 4.38 -13.01
N ILE A 165 7.19 4.00 -13.18
CA ILE A 165 8.34 4.90 -13.20
C ILE A 165 8.76 5.13 -14.66
N ILE A 166 8.82 6.37 -15.09
CA ILE A 166 9.29 6.77 -16.40
C ILE A 166 10.75 7.22 -16.30
N GLY A 167 11.63 6.48 -16.98
CA GLY A 167 13.08 6.63 -16.91
C GLY A 167 13.72 5.66 -15.93
N ALA A 168 14.78 4.95 -16.38
CA ALA A 168 15.53 3.98 -15.59
C ALA A 168 16.83 4.59 -15.01
N SER A 169 16.70 5.79 -14.43
CA SER A 169 17.80 6.54 -13.80
C SER A 169 18.18 5.97 -12.42
N GLU A 170 19.26 6.48 -11.82
CA GLU A 170 19.63 6.13 -10.44
C GLU A 170 18.51 6.47 -9.43
N ILE A 171 17.77 7.57 -9.63
CA ILE A 171 16.59 7.88 -8.81
C ILE A 171 15.54 6.78 -8.97
N ALA A 172 15.27 6.33 -10.20
CA ALA A 172 14.33 5.26 -10.48
C ALA A 172 14.71 3.95 -9.78
N ARG A 173 16.00 3.61 -9.74
CA ARG A 173 16.50 2.42 -9.06
C ARG A 173 16.17 2.43 -7.59
N TYR A 174 16.55 3.48 -6.86
CA TYR A 174 16.24 3.61 -5.42
C TYR A 174 14.72 3.72 -5.18
N LEU A 175 14.01 4.43 -6.05
CA LEU A 175 12.56 4.55 -5.96
C LEU A 175 11.89 3.18 -6.08
N ALA A 176 12.31 2.35 -7.03
CA ALA A 176 11.78 1.02 -7.24
C ALA A 176 12.09 0.06 -6.08
N GLU A 177 13.36 0.03 -5.61
CA GLU A 177 13.79 -0.80 -4.48
C GLU A 177 12.98 -0.51 -3.20
N VAL A 178 12.82 0.76 -2.85
CA VAL A 178 12.11 1.14 -1.64
C VAL A 178 10.58 1.05 -1.82
N ALA A 179 10.05 1.37 -3.01
CA ALA A 179 8.62 1.25 -3.29
C ALA A 179 8.12 -0.20 -3.13
N ALA A 180 8.92 -1.19 -3.52
CA ALA A 180 8.59 -2.60 -3.33
C ALA A 180 8.37 -2.93 -1.83
N THR A 181 9.17 -2.36 -0.92
CA THR A 181 9.00 -2.54 0.54
C THR A 181 7.76 -1.84 1.09
N LEU A 182 7.18 -0.89 0.35
CA LEU A 182 5.94 -0.18 0.66
C LEU A 182 4.72 -0.80 -0.07
N ASP A 183 4.87 -2.02 -0.57
CA ASP A 183 3.83 -2.81 -1.24
C ASP A 183 3.37 -2.27 -2.60
N PHE A 184 4.18 -1.46 -3.27
CA PHE A 184 3.92 -1.12 -4.66
C PHE A 184 4.31 -2.26 -5.61
N GLN A 185 3.46 -2.53 -6.58
CA GLN A 185 3.83 -3.28 -7.77
C GLN A 185 4.51 -2.30 -8.74
N VAL A 186 5.82 -2.45 -8.92
CA VAL A 186 6.63 -1.49 -9.66
C VAL A 186 6.81 -1.93 -11.10
N SER A 187 6.54 -1.01 -12.03
CA SER A 187 6.90 -1.12 -13.44
C SER A 187 7.75 0.07 -13.85
N VAL A 188 8.66 -0.15 -14.79
CA VAL A 188 9.61 0.87 -15.27
C VAL A 188 9.55 0.90 -16.78
N CYS A 189 9.57 2.10 -17.37
CA CYS A 189 9.68 2.31 -18.79
C CYS A 189 10.83 3.27 -19.10
N ASP A 190 11.74 2.85 -19.95
CA ASP A 190 12.78 3.69 -20.55
C ASP A 190 13.09 3.16 -21.96
N PRO A 191 12.87 3.94 -23.02
CA PRO A 191 13.12 3.48 -24.39
C PRO A 191 14.61 3.38 -24.73
N ARG A 192 15.50 3.92 -23.88
CA ARG A 192 16.94 3.95 -24.13
C ARG A 192 17.57 2.63 -23.69
N GLU A 193 18.14 1.90 -24.69
CA GLU A 193 18.69 0.55 -24.48
C GLU A 193 19.82 0.52 -23.44
N GLU A 194 20.65 1.58 -23.37
CA GLU A 194 21.75 1.69 -22.40
C GLU A 194 21.27 1.67 -20.94
N TYR A 195 20.08 2.21 -20.64
CA TYR A 195 19.48 2.17 -19.31
C TYR A 195 18.78 0.84 -19.04
N ARG A 196 18.10 0.32 -20.06
CA ARG A 196 17.40 -0.96 -19.96
C ARG A 196 18.36 -2.12 -19.74
N SER A 197 19.45 -2.19 -20.51
CA SER A 197 20.42 -3.29 -20.45
C SER A 197 21.10 -3.46 -19.09
N ILE A 198 21.19 -2.39 -18.30
CA ILE A 198 21.79 -2.40 -16.96
C ILE A 198 20.79 -2.50 -15.81
N TRP A 199 19.47 -2.44 -16.10
CA TRP A 199 18.45 -2.52 -15.06
C TRP A 199 18.43 -3.90 -14.39
N ARG A 200 18.57 -3.94 -13.06
CA ARG A 200 18.70 -5.19 -12.26
C ARG A 200 17.89 -5.16 -10.98
N VAL A 201 16.90 -4.26 -10.86
CA VAL A 201 16.06 -4.21 -9.65
C VAL A 201 15.10 -5.39 -9.67
N ALA A 202 15.18 -6.21 -8.61
CA ALA A 202 14.31 -7.37 -8.45
C ALA A 202 12.83 -6.96 -8.31
N GLU A 203 11.93 -7.87 -8.64
CA GLU A 203 10.47 -7.70 -8.51
C GLU A 203 9.90 -6.49 -9.27
N THR A 204 10.61 -6.01 -10.29
CA THR A 204 10.13 -4.95 -11.17
C THR A 204 9.83 -5.50 -12.57
N THR A 205 8.78 -4.96 -13.21
CA THR A 205 8.47 -5.26 -14.61
C THR A 205 9.00 -4.13 -15.48
N PHE A 206 9.87 -4.45 -16.43
CA PHE A 206 10.31 -3.47 -17.41
C PHE A 206 9.35 -3.47 -18.61
N LEU A 207 8.78 -2.30 -18.92
CA LEU A 207 7.84 -2.12 -20.03
C LEU A 207 8.59 -1.65 -21.28
N ASP A 208 8.28 -2.28 -22.41
CA ASP A 208 8.81 -1.91 -23.71
C ASP A 208 8.04 -0.74 -24.32
N GLY A 209 8.67 -0.02 -25.23
CA GLY A 209 8.04 1.03 -26.02
C GLY A 209 8.35 2.44 -25.56
N MET A 210 7.66 3.40 -26.16
CA MET A 210 7.76 4.81 -25.79
C MET A 210 6.95 5.09 -24.53
N PRO A 211 7.28 6.14 -23.75
CA PRO A 211 6.64 6.43 -22.48
C PRO A 211 5.14 6.65 -22.54
N ASP A 212 4.61 7.26 -23.58
CA ASP A 212 3.18 7.45 -23.84
C ASP A 212 2.47 6.12 -24.10
N ASP A 213 3.02 5.27 -24.98
CA ASP A 213 2.50 3.94 -25.26
C ASP A 213 2.51 3.06 -23.98
N ALA A 214 3.58 3.15 -23.18
CA ALA A 214 3.67 2.44 -21.92
C ALA A 214 2.58 2.88 -20.92
N VAL A 215 2.28 4.17 -20.81
CA VAL A 215 1.18 4.68 -19.98
C VAL A 215 -0.17 4.14 -20.47
N ILE A 216 -0.43 4.18 -21.80
CA ILE A 216 -1.68 3.68 -22.37
C ILE A 216 -1.83 2.17 -22.12
N ALA A 217 -0.77 1.39 -22.37
CA ALA A 217 -0.78 -0.06 -22.16
C ALA A 217 -0.91 -0.45 -20.69
N PHE A 218 -0.38 0.37 -19.78
CA PHE A 218 -0.45 0.17 -18.34
C PHE A 218 -1.87 0.30 -17.78
N LYS A 219 -2.76 1.02 -18.48
CA LYS A 219 -4.16 1.26 -18.09
C LYS A 219 -4.25 1.77 -16.64
N PRO A 220 -3.82 3.01 -16.39
CA PRO A 220 -3.84 3.58 -15.05
C PRO A 220 -5.25 3.66 -14.48
N ASP A 221 -5.38 3.30 -13.21
CA ASP A 221 -6.60 3.29 -12.41
C ASP A 221 -6.42 4.14 -11.13
N PRO A 222 -7.45 4.29 -10.27
CA PRO A 222 -7.34 5.04 -9.02
C PRO A 222 -6.33 4.51 -7.99
N HIS A 223 -5.69 3.35 -8.23
CA HIS A 223 -4.59 2.79 -7.42
C HIS A 223 -3.24 2.88 -8.14
N THR A 224 -3.17 3.71 -9.19
CA THR A 224 -1.96 3.88 -9.99
C THR A 224 -1.27 5.20 -9.66
N VAL A 225 0.02 5.11 -9.42
CA VAL A 225 0.96 6.23 -9.30
C VAL A 225 1.87 6.24 -10.51
N ILE A 226 2.08 7.41 -11.13
CA ILE A 226 3.02 7.58 -12.25
C ILE A 226 4.02 8.66 -11.86
N VAL A 227 5.32 8.33 -11.95
CA VAL A 227 6.41 9.28 -11.60
C VAL A 227 7.43 9.32 -12.72
N ALA A 228 7.61 10.52 -13.32
CA ALA A 228 8.60 10.77 -14.35
C ALA A 228 9.93 11.24 -13.73
N VAL A 229 11.00 10.46 -13.95
CA VAL A 229 12.36 10.65 -13.41
C VAL A 229 13.47 10.44 -14.44
N SER A 230 13.14 10.54 -15.73
CA SER A 230 14.11 10.27 -16.80
C SER A 230 15.17 11.37 -16.94
N HIS A 231 14.92 12.56 -16.43
CA HIS A 231 15.67 13.79 -16.67
C HIS A 231 15.68 14.24 -18.13
N ASP A 232 15.02 13.53 -19.04
CA ASP A 232 14.81 13.95 -20.42
C ASP A 232 13.41 14.58 -20.54
N PRO A 233 13.30 15.90 -20.80
CA PRO A 233 11.99 16.55 -20.88
C PRO A 233 11.07 15.97 -21.94
N LYS A 234 11.62 15.39 -23.02
CA LYS A 234 10.79 14.79 -24.09
C LYS A 234 10.13 13.51 -23.60
N LEU A 235 10.91 12.61 -23.01
CA LEU A 235 10.40 11.35 -22.48
C LEU A 235 9.40 11.58 -21.32
N ASP A 236 9.75 12.50 -20.40
CA ASP A 236 8.88 12.84 -19.29
C ASP A 236 7.56 13.44 -19.77
N ASP A 237 7.63 14.43 -20.68
CA ASP A 237 6.44 15.15 -21.15
C ASP A 237 5.51 14.24 -21.99
N MET A 238 6.06 13.30 -22.79
CA MET A 238 5.27 12.28 -23.51
C MET A 238 4.44 11.43 -22.55
N ALA A 239 5.06 10.88 -21.51
CA ALA A 239 4.33 10.10 -20.51
C ALA A 239 3.29 10.94 -19.77
N LEU A 240 3.63 12.17 -19.38
CA LEU A 240 2.76 13.05 -18.61
C LEU A 240 1.52 13.51 -19.39
N MET A 241 1.64 13.70 -20.71
CA MET A 241 0.50 14.03 -21.58
C MET A 241 -0.57 12.95 -21.52
N GLU A 242 -0.20 11.69 -21.54
CA GLU A 242 -1.14 10.59 -21.43
C GLU A 242 -1.56 10.33 -19.97
N ALA A 243 -0.63 10.35 -19.02
CA ALA A 243 -0.91 10.11 -17.60
C ALA A 243 -1.96 11.07 -17.02
N LEU A 244 -1.87 12.36 -17.35
CA LEU A 244 -2.77 13.40 -16.84
C LEU A 244 -4.20 13.31 -17.39
N LYS A 245 -4.42 12.54 -18.47
CA LYS A 245 -5.75 12.26 -19.03
C LYS A 245 -6.43 11.06 -18.35
N THR A 246 -5.68 10.27 -17.57
CA THR A 246 -6.18 9.05 -16.93
C THR A 246 -6.82 9.30 -15.57
N THR A 247 -7.33 8.22 -14.96
CA THR A 247 -7.82 8.21 -13.59
C THR A 247 -6.73 7.88 -12.56
N ALA A 248 -5.45 7.95 -12.94
CA ALA A 248 -4.34 7.72 -12.02
C ALA A 248 -4.49 8.56 -10.75
N PHE A 249 -4.27 7.92 -9.60
CA PHE A 249 -4.33 8.55 -8.28
C PHE A 249 -3.33 9.70 -8.15
N TYR A 250 -2.14 9.51 -8.69
CA TYR A 250 -1.04 10.45 -8.53
C TYR A 250 -0.18 10.50 -9.77
N VAL A 251 0.11 11.69 -10.25
CA VAL A 251 1.04 11.91 -11.38
C VAL A 251 2.07 12.95 -10.96
N GLY A 252 3.34 12.55 -10.91
CA GLY A 252 4.44 13.40 -10.47
C GLY A 252 5.62 13.43 -11.41
N ALA A 253 6.43 14.50 -11.31
CA ALA A 253 7.65 14.59 -12.10
C ALA A 253 8.77 15.32 -11.34
N VAL A 254 9.99 14.80 -11.46
CA VAL A 254 11.18 15.45 -10.92
C VAL A 254 11.49 16.75 -11.65
N GLY A 255 12.16 17.66 -10.95
CA GLY A 255 12.65 18.90 -11.50
C GLY A 255 12.74 20.02 -10.47
N SER A 256 13.28 21.16 -10.87
CA SER A 256 13.24 22.37 -10.06
C SER A 256 11.86 23.05 -10.18
N ARG A 257 11.58 23.99 -9.27
CA ARG A 257 10.37 24.86 -9.39
C ARG A 257 10.32 25.57 -10.74
N LYS A 258 11.46 25.98 -11.30
CA LYS A 258 11.54 26.59 -12.62
C LYS A 258 11.17 25.58 -13.70
N THR A 259 11.82 24.44 -13.72
CA THR A 259 11.56 23.36 -14.70
C THR A 259 10.10 22.91 -14.66
N SER A 260 9.52 22.78 -13.47
CA SER A 260 8.11 22.39 -13.31
C SER A 260 7.13 23.44 -13.86
N ARG A 261 7.44 24.73 -13.71
CA ARG A 261 6.62 25.80 -14.34
C ARG A 261 6.71 25.77 -15.86
N GLU A 262 7.92 25.57 -16.41
CA GLU A 262 8.13 25.45 -17.86
C GLU A 262 7.44 24.20 -18.43
N ARG A 263 7.52 23.08 -17.73
CA ARG A 263 6.81 21.84 -18.08
C ARG A 263 5.30 22.06 -18.15
N ARG A 264 4.70 22.67 -17.11
CA ARG A 264 3.26 22.99 -17.13
C ARG A 264 2.85 23.85 -18.33
N LYS A 265 3.67 24.81 -18.76
CA LYS A 265 3.41 25.59 -19.97
C LYS A 265 3.42 24.71 -21.22
N ARG A 266 4.46 23.89 -21.39
CA ARG A 266 4.55 22.99 -22.55
C ARG A 266 3.37 22.01 -22.60
N LEU A 267 2.96 21.44 -21.47
CA LEU A 267 1.82 20.53 -21.43
C LEU A 267 0.50 21.20 -21.86
N LEU A 268 0.33 22.52 -21.57
CA LEU A 268 -0.81 23.29 -22.06
C LEU A 268 -0.77 23.54 -23.57
N ASP A 269 0.42 23.51 -24.18
CA ASP A 269 0.56 23.64 -25.63
C ASP A 269 0.22 22.34 -26.38
N PHE A 270 0.10 21.21 -25.64
CA PHE A 270 -0.30 19.90 -26.15
C PHE A 270 -1.61 19.50 -25.45
N ASP A 271 -2.64 19.18 -26.09
CA ASP A 271 -4.00 18.72 -25.71
C ASP A 271 -4.25 18.29 -24.24
N VAL A 272 -3.57 18.92 -23.25
CA VAL A 272 -3.75 18.72 -21.82
C VAL A 272 -4.43 19.95 -21.24
N SER A 273 -5.63 19.78 -20.71
CA SER A 273 -6.41 20.89 -20.17
C SER A 273 -5.79 21.51 -18.91
N PRO A 274 -6.08 22.78 -18.57
CA PRO A 274 -5.61 23.39 -17.32
C PRO A 274 -5.99 22.60 -16.07
N ALA A 275 -7.17 21.98 -16.05
CA ALA A 275 -7.62 21.15 -14.95
C ALA A 275 -6.77 19.87 -14.80
N GLN A 276 -6.34 19.27 -15.90
CA GLN A 276 -5.45 18.12 -15.91
C GLN A 276 -4.03 18.52 -15.48
N VAL A 277 -3.48 19.63 -16.01
CA VAL A 277 -2.15 20.12 -15.62
C VAL A 277 -2.10 20.49 -14.13
N ALA A 278 -3.21 20.94 -13.54
CA ALA A 278 -3.28 21.23 -12.10
C ALA A 278 -3.07 19.98 -11.22
N LYS A 279 -3.37 18.79 -11.72
CA LYS A 279 -3.13 17.52 -11.00
C LYS A 279 -1.67 17.10 -10.95
N LEU A 280 -0.80 17.74 -11.75
CA LEU A 280 0.63 17.36 -11.79
C LEU A 280 1.34 17.78 -10.50
N HIS A 281 1.93 16.83 -9.80
CA HIS A 281 2.86 17.07 -8.70
C HIS A 281 4.25 17.37 -9.26
N GLY A 282 4.66 18.62 -9.19
CA GLY A 282 5.95 19.05 -9.74
C GLY A 282 6.43 20.35 -9.09
N PRO A 283 7.62 20.31 -8.50
CA PRO A 283 8.52 19.17 -8.26
C PRO A 283 7.88 18.08 -7.41
N VAL A 284 8.05 16.80 -7.79
CA VAL A 284 7.61 15.66 -6.98
C VAL A 284 8.52 15.46 -5.78
N GLY A 285 7.94 15.08 -4.65
CA GLY A 285 8.65 14.80 -3.41
C GLY A 285 8.56 15.91 -2.38
N LEU A 286 8.59 15.52 -1.11
CA LEU A 286 8.60 16.46 0.01
C LEU A 286 9.86 17.32 0.01
N ALA A 287 9.73 18.59 0.39
CA ALA A 287 10.86 19.52 0.49
C ALA A 287 11.70 19.27 1.75
N ILE A 288 12.39 18.14 1.79
CA ILE A 288 13.27 17.71 2.90
C ILE A 288 14.74 18.11 2.71
N GLY A 289 15.06 18.85 1.65
CA GLY A 289 16.44 19.24 1.33
C GLY A 289 17.24 18.17 0.59
N SER A 290 16.55 17.18 -0.03
CA SER A 290 17.16 16.09 -0.79
C SER A 290 18.07 16.58 -1.93
N ARG A 291 19.25 15.94 -2.07
CA ARG A 291 20.27 16.27 -3.08
C ARG A 291 20.78 15.05 -3.82
N THR A 292 20.80 13.91 -3.17
CA THR A 292 21.27 12.63 -3.77
C THR A 292 20.10 11.79 -4.30
N PRO A 293 20.35 10.89 -5.26
CA PRO A 293 19.31 10.01 -5.79
C PRO A 293 18.51 9.26 -4.72
N PRO A 294 19.11 8.62 -3.69
CA PRO A 294 18.34 7.96 -2.64
C PRO A 294 17.50 8.93 -1.79
N GLU A 295 18.01 10.12 -1.48
CA GLU A 295 17.24 11.12 -0.74
C GLU A 295 16.03 11.63 -1.54
N ILE A 296 16.20 11.80 -2.87
CA ILE A 296 15.10 12.19 -3.77
C ILE A 296 14.05 11.08 -3.81
N ALA A 297 14.47 9.82 -3.91
CA ALA A 297 13.55 8.67 -3.89
C ALA A 297 12.75 8.60 -2.59
N ILE A 298 13.40 8.81 -1.43
CA ILE A 298 12.73 8.87 -0.13
C ILE A 298 11.75 10.04 -0.07
N ALA A 299 12.13 11.23 -0.56
CA ALA A 299 11.25 12.40 -0.60
C ALA A 299 9.97 12.13 -1.43
N ILE A 300 10.12 11.46 -2.58
CA ILE A 300 9.00 11.07 -3.45
C ILE A 300 8.11 10.07 -2.70
N LEU A 301 8.67 9.00 -2.15
CA LEU A 301 7.89 7.98 -1.45
C LEU A 301 7.17 8.51 -0.22
N ALA A 302 7.79 9.40 0.53
CA ALA A 302 7.15 10.05 1.67
C ALA A 302 5.93 10.88 1.24
N GLU A 303 6.00 11.61 0.12
CA GLU A 303 4.85 12.32 -0.44
C GLU A 303 3.76 11.34 -0.90
N LEU A 304 4.12 10.24 -1.57
CA LEU A 304 3.17 9.21 -2.00
C LEU A 304 2.45 8.55 -0.81
N VAL A 305 3.19 8.22 0.25
CA VAL A 305 2.60 7.65 1.48
C VAL A 305 1.64 8.65 2.13
N ALA A 306 2.02 9.92 2.21
CA ALA A 306 1.17 10.96 2.77
C ALA A 306 -0.11 11.15 1.93
N ALA A 307 0.02 11.22 0.61
CA ALA A 307 -1.13 11.33 -0.31
C ALA A 307 -2.08 10.13 -0.17
N ARG A 308 -1.52 8.90 -0.12
CA ARG A 308 -2.31 7.67 0.06
C ARG A 308 -3.08 7.63 1.38
N ASN A 309 -2.54 8.28 2.41
CA ASN A 309 -3.20 8.40 3.72
C ASN A 309 -4.10 9.64 3.83
N GLY A 310 -4.41 10.32 2.73
CA GLY A 310 -5.30 11.48 2.71
C GLY A 310 -4.72 12.75 3.37
N LEU A 311 -3.39 12.78 3.59
CA LEU A 311 -2.74 13.95 4.18
C LEU A 311 -2.46 15.00 3.10
N VAL A 312 -3.05 16.17 3.23
CA VAL A 312 -2.70 17.34 2.42
C VAL A 312 -1.44 17.97 3.01
N LEU A 313 -0.31 17.72 2.37
CA LEU A 313 0.94 18.34 2.77
C LEU A 313 1.00 19.76 2.21
N SER A 314 0.90 20.75 3.07
CA SER A 314 1.18 22.13 2.69
C SER A 314 2.61 22.22 2.13
N PRO A 315 2.85 22.98 1.05
CA PRO A 315 4.20 23.23 0.56
C PRO A 315 5.03 23.72 1.73
N ALA A 316 6.10 22.98 2.08
CA ALA A 316 6.92 23.25 3.25
C ALA A 316 7.31 24.72 3.28
N ARG A 317 7.05 25.39 4.40
CA ARG A 317 7.67 26.66 4.71
C ARG A 317 9.18 26.44 4.53
N THR A 318 9.79 27.27 3.71
CA THR A 318 11.25 27.28 3.54
C THR A 318 11.88 27.35 4.94
N VAL A 319 12.44 26.23 5.38
CA VAL A 319 13.32 26.26 6.57
C VAL A 319 14.49 27.11 6.11
N GLN A 320 14.52 28.34 6.57
CA GLN A 320 15.72 29.18 6.39
C GLN A 320 16.84 28.45 7.10
N SER A 321 17.83 27.99 6.34
CA SER A 321 19.05 27.43 6.89
C SER A 321 19.73 28.51 7.73
N SER A 322 19.53 28.44 9.04
CA SER A 322 20.42 29.09 9.99
C SER A 322 21.68 28.24 10.14
N VAL A 323 22.56 28.28 9.13
CA VAL A 323 23.92 27.83 9.28
C VAL A 323 24.76 29.07 9.01
N ALA A 324 25.19 29.68 10.10
CA ALA A 324 26.32 30.63 10.14
C ALA A 324 27.61 29.82 10.08
#